data_dc5bbdb7035cc86bcb82c8c0dfdf686d
#
_entry.id   dc5bbdb7035cc86bcb82c8c0dfdf686d
#
_cell.length_a   1.000
_cell.length_b   1.000
_cell.length_c   1.000
_cell.angle_alpha   90.00
_cell.angle_beta   90.00
_cell.angle_gamma   90.00
#
_symmetry.space_group_name_H-M   'P 1'
#
loop_
_entity.id
_entity.type
_entity.pdbx_description
1 polymer ?
#
loop_
_entity_poly.entity_id
_entity_poly.type
_entity_poly.pdbx_seq_one_letter_code
_entity_poly.pdbx_strand_id
1 'polypeptide(L)'
;MELKKRALFWAAAALLCFAMQCKTTRDMRAVVPEAVVFSSASGLGVSVEQAQAMPGQAAAMGEQIGTVELPSLGRTQTVRLFPATSNYAAAVGMRFSAGGWFGTDAVHQHRAFAVISDALALELLGSDQAVGAELLVQGEYYQICGIYRAERRFWPSVCAGELPRVYLSRPVEWDGGEFPATQLLCPAEQSTLEQLRESIQAAGGSVLNGEAQDLRCARQFAVQLCLFTGVGAGLWPLLRWMNRGIKSMITLWREKEKTPRRFAVLACCALRDLAGPLAIVWEVGRLVRLPQSWLPPDQIFDLEWYLENIRGFYQALFSNPQQYQALIGGYLPLIAIWGAAALVCCLAMEQWLFLSFDRDRNML
;
A
#
# COMPACT_ATOMS: atom_id res chain seq x y z
N MET A 1 -16.48 4.52 -40.45
CA MET A 1 -17.11 5.01 -39.21
C MET A 1 -17.03 3.99 -38.06
N GLU A 2 -17.32 2.73 -38.30
CA GLU A 2 -17.26 1.62 -37.34
C GLU A 2 -15.89 1.42 -36.68
N LEU A 3 -14.78 1.46 -37.44
CA LEU A 3 -13.41 1.28 -36.91
C LEU A 3 -13.01 2.37 -35.90
N LYS A 4 -13.39 3.63 -36.21
CA LYS A 4 -13.13 4.75 -35.27
C LYS A 4 -13.94 4.63 -33.98
N LYS A 5 -15.18 4.11 -34.05
CA LYS A 5 -15.99 3.82 -32.85
C LYS A 5 -15.36 2.73 -31.97
N ARG A 6 -14.82 1.66 -32.59
CA ARG A 6 -14.12 0.60 -31.85
C ARG A 6 -12.84 1.11 -31.17
N ALA A 7 -12.05 1.93 -31.86
CA ALA A 7 -10.88 2.56 -31.25
C ALA A 7 -11.26 3.46 -30.06
N LEU A 8 -12.35 4.23 -30.16
CA LEU A 8 -12.87 5.05 -29.08
C LEU A 8 -13.33 4.20 -27.88
N PHE A 9 -13.99 3.07 -28.15
CA PHE A 9 -14.37 2.11 -27.10
C PHE A 9 -13.15 1.60 -26.32
N TRP A 10 -12.10 1.17 -27.00
CA TRP A 10 -10.88 0.70 -26.35
C TRP A 10 -10.13 1.80 -25.61
N ALA A 11 -10.16 3.04 -26.11
CA ALA A 11 -9.63 4.20 -25.40
C ALA A 11 -10.38 4.45 -24.10
N ALA A 12 -11.71 4.41 -24.12
CA ALA A 12 -12.53 4.56 -22.91
C ALA A 12 -12.28 3.42 -21.90
N ALA A 13 -12.16 2.18 -22.39
CA ALA A 13 -11.82 1.02 -21.56
C ALA A 13 -10.45 1.15 -20.91
N ALA A 14 -9.43 1.61 -21.64
CA ALA A 14 -8.09 1.86 -21.13
C ALA A 14 -8.10 2.92 -20.01
N LEU A 15 -8.80 4.04 -20.24
CA LEU A 15 -8.94 5.11 -19.25
C LEU A 15 -9.67 4.62 -17.99
N LEU A 16 -10.72 3.80 -18.15
CA LEU A 16 -11.45 3.21 -17.02
C LEU A 16 -10.52 2.29 -16.20
N CYS A 17 -9.79 1.38 -16.85
CA CYS A 17 -8.87 0.48 -16.18
C CYS A 17 -7.76 1.27 -15.44
N PHE A 18 -7.21 2.30 -16.06
CA PHE A 18 -6.21 3.17 -15.43
C PHE A 18 -6.79 3.93 -14.24
N ALA A 19 -8.02 4.47 -14.35
CA ALA A 19 -8.71 5.12 -13.25
C ALA A 19 -8.96 4.15 -12.08
N MET A 20 -9.32 2.90 -12.36
CA MET A 20 -9.48 1.85 -11.34
C MET A 20 -8.14 1.49 -10.70
N GLN A 21 -7.04 1.43 -11.44
CA GLN A 21 -5.69 1.26 -10.92
C GLN A 21 -5.32 2.39 -9.95
N CYS A 22 -5.51 3.64 -10.35
CA CYS A 22 -5.24 4.82 -9.52
C CYS A 22 -6.10 4.83 -8.25
N LYS A 23 -7.40 4.48 -8.37
CA LYS A 23 -8.30 4.36 -7.23
C LYS A 23 -7.81 3.29 -6.25
N THR A 24 -7.49 2.08 -6.73
CA THR A 24 -7.01 0.98 -5.91
C THR A 24 -5.69 1.34 -5.20
N THR A 25 -4.78 2.03 -5.89
CA THR A 25 -3.54 2.54 -5.31
C THR A 25 -3.80 3.57 -4.20
N ARG A 26 -4.75 4.49 -4.44
CA ARG A 26 -5.16 5.46 -3.42
C ARG A 26 -5.80 4.79 -2.21
N ASP A 27 -6.64 3.78 -2.44
CA ASP A 27 -7.29 3.01 -1.38
C ASP A 27 -6.26 2.25 -0.53
N MET A 28 -5.27 1.61 -1.16
CA MET A 28 -4.15 0.97 -0.47
C MET A 28 -3.38 1.98 0.39
N ARG A 29 -3.00 3.14 -0.17
CA ARG A 29 -2.25 4.18 0.55
C ARG A 29 -3.02 4.78 1.73
N ALA A 30 -4.34 4.74 1.70
CA ALA A 30 -5.17 5.23 2.80
C ALA A 30 -5.27 4.25 3.98
N VAL A 31 -4.96 2.96 3.75
CA VAL A 31 -5.08 1.88 4.76
C VAL A 31 -3.72 1.40 5.25
N VAL A 32 -2.72 1.37 4.37
CA VAL A 32 -1.35 0.96 4.70
C VAL A 32 -0.57 2.20 5.19
N PRO A 33 -0.12 2.25 6.44
CA PRO A 33 0.62 3.39 6.99
C PRO A 33 2.01 3.54 6.35
N GLU A 34 2.59 4.72 6.47
CA GLU A 34 3.97 5.00 6.01
C GLU A 34 4.95 4.77 7.14
N ALA A 35 5.17 3.50 7.46
CA ALA A 35 5.95 3.08 8.60
C ALA A 35 6.68 1.76 8.30
N VAL A 36 7.68 1.46 9.12
CA VAL A 36 8.22 0.11 9.26
C VAL A 36 7.48 -0.57 10.41
N VAL A 37 6.97 -1.77 10.16
CA VAL A 37 6.24 -2.55 11.15
C VAL A 37 7.09 -3.74 11.56
N PHE A 38 7.31 -3.88 12.86
CA PHE A 38 7.83 -5.09 13.47
C PHE A 38 6.68 -5.81 14.15
N SER A 39 6.57 -7.10 13.99
CA SER A 39 5.50 -7.89 14.60
C SER A 39 5.99 -9.26 15.00
N SER A 40 5.57 -9.73 16.17
CA SER A 40 5.88 -11.05 16.69
C SER A 40 4.71 -11.57 17.51
N ALA A 41 4.29 -12.81 17.23
CA ALA A 41 3.23 -13.46 18.02
C ALA A 41 3.64 -13.76 19.47
N SER A 42 4.95 -13.94 19.72
CA SER A 42 5.51 -14.19 21.05
C SER A 42 5.90 -12.93 21.81
N GLY A 43 5.64 -11.74 21.22
CA GLY A 43 6.12 -10.45 21.74
C GLY A 43 7.47 -10.06 21.17
N LEU A 44 7.74 -8.74 21.17
CA LEU A 44 8.96 -8.16 20.62
C LEU A 44 10.07 -8.00 21.70
N GLY A 45 9.82 -8.44 22.94
CA GLY A 45 10.72 -8.22 24.07
C GLY A 45 10.80 -6.76 24.54
N VAL A 46 9.92 -5.92 24.01
CA VAL A 46 9.74 -4.51 24.37
C VAL A 46 8.33 -4.34 24.89
N SER A 47 8.16 -3.61 25.98
CA SER A 47 6.83 -3.29 26.48
C SER A 47 6.18 -2.16 25.67
N VAL A 48 4.84 -2.05 25.77
CA VAL A 48 4.10 -0.95 25.16
C VAL A 48 4.56 0.41 25.72
N GLU A 49 4.91 0.45 27.00
CA GLU A 49 5.42 1.64 27.69
C GLU A 49 6.83 2.02 27.21
N GLN A 50 7.72 1.04 27.08
CA GLN A 50 9.08 1.25 26.57
C GLN A 50 9.06 1.73 25.11
N ALA A 51 8.18 1.21 24.30
CA ALA A 51 8.01 1.62 22.91
C ALA A 51 7.64 3.11 22.79
N GLN A 52 6.84 3.64 23.73
CA GLN A 52 6.46 5.05 23.77
C GLN A 52 7.64 5.98 24.07
N ALA A 53 8.64 5.50 24.80
CA ALA A 53 9.86 6.23 25.12
C ALA A 53 10.94 6.17 24.04
N MET A 54 10.74 5.35 22.99
CA MET A 54 11.72 5.20 21.92
C MET A 54 11.87 6.47 21.06
N PRO A 55 13.08 6.73 20.54
CA PRO A 55 13.31 7.81 19.57
C PRO A 55 12.41 7.65 18.34
N GLY A 56 11.74 8.72 17.91
CA GLY A 56 10.83 8.71 16.78
C GLY A 56 9.39 8.35 17.14
N GLN A 57 9.04 8.27 18.42
CA GLN A 57 7.67 8.01 18.89
C GLN A 57 7.06 6.76 18.25
N ALA A 58 7.72 5.63 18.41
CA ALA A 58 7.19 4.37 17.95
C ALA A 58 5.79 4.11 18.53
N ALA A 59 4.86 3.70 17.68
CA ALA A 59 3.54 3.32 18.11
C ALA A 59 3.51 1.80 18.34
N ALA A 60 3.10 1.37 19.53
CA ALA A 60 3.06 -0.04 19.87
C ALA A 60 1.65 -0.48 20.25
N MET A 61 1.38 -1.76 20.01
CA MET A 61 0.24 -2.44 20.58
C MET A 61 0.61 -3.87 21.00
N GLY A 62 -0.06 -4.33 22.06
CA GLY A 62 -0.14 -5.73 22.41
C GLY A 62 -1.42 -6.37 21.85
N GLU A 63 -1.53 -7.68 21.93
CA GLU A 63 -2.74 -8.40 21.53
C GLU A 63 -3.11 -9.45 22.58
N GLN A 64 -4.40 -9.47 22.95
CA GLN A 64 -4.97 -10.44 23.87
C GLN A 64 -6.39 -10.75 23.42
N ILE A 65 -6.85 -11.99 23.59
CA ILE A 65 -8.26 -12.36 23.40
C ILE A 65 -8.95 -12.28 24.75
N GLY A 66 -10.12 -11.63 24.78
CA GLY A 66 -10.88 -11.48 26.00
C GLY A 66 -12.37 -11.28 25.75
N THR A 67 -13.09 -11.05 26.82
CA THR A 67 -14.53 -10.77 26.78
C THR A 67 -14.83 -9.35 27.24
N VAL A 68 -15.76 -8.72 26.57
CA VAL A 68 -16.34 -7.46 26.99
C VAL A 68 -17.79 -7.65 27.35
N GLU A 69 -18.22 -7.01 28.41
CA GLU A 69 -19.59 -7.05 28.88
C GLU A 69 -20.10 -5.63 29.08
N LEU A 70 -21.35 -5.41 28.70
CA LEU A 70 -22.06 -4.19 29.03
C LEU A 70 -22.99 -4.46 30.22
N PRO A 71 -22.60 -4.06 31.44
CA PRO A 71 -23.35 -4.41 32.64
C PRO A 71 -24.83 -3.93 32.62
N SER A 72 -25.06 -2.76 31.97
CA SER A 72 -26.40 -2.17 31.88
C SER A 72 -27.39 -2.99 31.05
N LEU A 73 -26.92 -3.84 30.12
CA LEU A 73 -27.75 -4.64 29.22
C LEU A 73 -27.49 -6.16 29.35
N GLY A 74 -26.51 -6.59 30.16
CA GLY A 74 -26.11 -7.98 30.31
C GLY A 74 -25.65 -8.64 29.01
N ARG A 75 -25.11 -7.86 28.07
CA ARG A 75 -24.59 -8.35 26.78
C ARG A 75 -23.11 -8.61 26.90
N THR A 76 -22.68 -9.80 26.54
CA THR A 76 -21.28 -10.21 26.55
C THR A 76 -20.83 -10.59 25.14
N GLN A 77 -19.63 -10.21 24.77
CA GLN A 77 -19.05 -10.54 23.47
C GLN A 77 -17.56 -10.86 23.60
N THR A 78 -17.10 -11.86 22.85
CA THR A 78 -15.67 -12.17 22.72
C THR A 78 -15.05 -11.19 21.73
N VAL A 79 -13.94 -10.59 22.10
CA VAL A 79 -13.25 -9.56 21.32
C VAL A 79 -11.74 -9.76 21.36
N ARG A 80 -11.05 -9.10 20.45
CA ARG A 80 -9.58 -8.93 20.52
C ARG A 80 -9.28 -7.62 21.22
N LEU A 81 -8.52 -7.70 22.31
CA LEU A 81 -8.10 -6.57 23.13
C LEU A 81 -6.71 -6.12 22.70
N PHE A 82 -6.55 -4.83 22.50
CA PHE A 82 -5.29 -4.23 22.04
C PHE A 82 -4.88 -3.10 22.98
N PRO A 83 -4.14 -3.39 24.07
CA PRO A 83 -3.42 -2.34 24.76
C PRO A 83 -2.48 -1.62 23.79
N ALA A 84 -2.56 -0.29 23.73
CA ALA A 84 -1.85 0.48 22.73
C ALA A 84 -1.32 1.80 23.27
N THR A 85 -0.29 2.33 22.60
CA THR A 85 0.30 3.64 22.93
C THR A 85 -0.62 4.80 22.53
N SER A 86 -0.41 5.96 23.14
CA SER A 86 -1.21 7.17 22.88
C SER A 86 -1.15 7.68 21.43
N ASN A 87 -0.07 7.38 20.71
CA ASN A 87 0.16 7.80 19.32
C ASN A 87 -0.30 6.75 18.25
N TYR A 88 -0.76 5.56 18.69
CA TYR A 88 -1.09 4.46 17.76
C TYR A 88 -2.16 4.86 16.74
N ALA A 89 -3.25 5.50 17.19
CA ALA A 89 -4.34 5.92 16.29
C ALA A 89 -3.86 6.87 15.18
N ALA A 90 -2.97 7.79 15.51
CA ALA A 90 -2.36 8.72 14.55
C ALA A 90 -1.44 7.98 13.57
N ALA A 91 -0.63 7.05 14.07
CA ALA A 91 0.29 6.25 13.26
C ALA A 91 -0.43 5.40 12.21
N VAL A 92 -1.60 4.82 12.54
CA VAL A 92 -2.41 4.03 11.61
C VAL A 92 -3.45 4.86 10.84
N GLY A 93 -3.57 6.16 11.10
CA GLY A 93 -4.55 7.03 10.45
C GLY A 93 -6.00 6.67 10.82
N MET A 94 -6.25 6.27 12.07
CA MET A 94 -7.57 5.86 12.55
C MET A 94 -8.57 7.01 12.49
N ARG A 95 -9.79 6.74 12.04
CA ARG A 95 -10.88 7.73 11.93
C ARG A 95 -11.94 7.46 12.95
N PHE A 96 -12.39 8.52 13.65
CA PHE A 96 -13.41 8.42 14.66
C PHE A 96 -14.79 8.88 14.13
N SER A 97 -15.85 8.23 14.59
CA SER A 97 -17.23 8.66 14.39
C SER A 97 -17.70 9.51 15.55
N ALA A 98 -17.25 9.21 16.78
CA ALA A 98 -17.52 9.98 17.98
C ALA A 98 -16.34 9.89 18.95
N GLY A 99 -16.17 10.91 19.79
CA GLY A 99 -15.05 10.97 20.74
C GLY A 99 -13.68 11.03 20.06
N GLY A 100 -12.68 10.36 20.63
CA GLY A 100 -11.33 10.36 20.12
C GLY A 100 -10.47 9.26 20.75
N TRP A 101 -9.18 9.31 20.46
CA TRP A 101 -8.19 8.42 21.08
C TRP A 101 -7.81 8.91 22.47
N PHE A 102 -7.36 8.02 23.32
CA PHE A 102 -6.84 8.38 24.65
C PHE A 102 -5.48 9.09 24.55
N GLY A 103 -5.33 10.13 25.35
CA GLY A 103 -4.10 10.94 25.36
C GLY A 103 -2.95 10.31 26.15
N THR A 104 -1.78 10.90 26.00
CA THR A 104 -0.56 10.48 26.71
C THR A 104 -0.74 10.48 28.22
N ASP A 105 -1.43 11.49 28.77
CA ASP A 105 -1.72 11.57 30.22
C ASP A 105 -2.58 10.41 30.72
N ALA A 106 -3.50 9.94 29.88
CA ALA A 106 -4.34 8.80 30.23
C ALA A 106 -3.53 7.51 30.34
N VAL A 107 -2.57 7.30 29.44
CA VAL A 107 -1.66 6.15 29.46
C VAL A 107 -0.72 6.25 30.67
N HIS A 108 -0.09 7.40 30.91
CA HIS A 108 0.82 7.60 32.05
C HIS A 108 0.13 7.49 33.42
N GLN A 109 -1.14 7.91 33.51
CA GLN A 109 -1.93 7.82 34.74
C GLN A 109 -2.65 6.48 34.86
N HIS A 110 -2.44 5.56 33.92
CA HIS A 110 -3.09 4.25 33.84
C HIS A 110 -4.62 4.31 33.96
N ARG A 111 -5.23 5.37 33.38
CA ARG A 111 -6.69 5.48 33.33
C ARG A 111 -7.26 4.43 32.41
N ALA A 112 -8.31 3.76 32.83
CA ALA A 112 -8.97 2.71 32.08
C ALA A 112 -9.90 3.29 31.00
N PHE A 113 -9.36 3.56 29.82
CA PHE A 113 -10.10 3.99 28.66
C PHE A 113 -10.13 2.91 27.58
N ALA A 114 -11.27 2.83 26.89
CA ALA A 114 -11.47 1.93 25.77
C ALA A 114 -11.91 2.69 24.50
N VAL A 115 -11.44 2.23 23.35
CA VAL A 115 -11.88 2.69 22.04
C VAL A 115 -12.44 1.48 21.31
N ILE A 116 -13.69 1.56 20.86
CA ILE A 116 -14.42 0.48 20.21
C ILE A 116 -14.78 0.81 18.77
N SER A 117 -15.10 -0.19 17.95
CA SER A 117 -15.59 0.05 16.59
C SER A 117 -17.05 0.49 16.59
N ASP A 118 -17.46 1.21 15.54
CA ASP A 118 -18.86 1.57 15.29
C ASP A 118 -19.79 0.35 15.20
N ALA A 119 -19.28 -0.76 14.64
CA ALA A 119 -20.01 -2.02 14.57
C ALA A 119 -20.24 -2.64 15.97
N LEU A 120 -19.20 -2.67 16.82
CA LEU A 120 -19.31 -3.18 18.18
C LEU A 120 -20.20 -2.31 19.06
N ALA A 121 -20.13 -0.97 18.88
CA ALA A 121 -21.01 -0.04 19.59
C ALA A 121 -22.50 -0.30 19.27
N LEU A 122 -22.82 -0.53 17.99
CA LEU A 122 -24.16 -0.88 17.55
C LEU A 122 -24.63 -2.24 18.11
N GLU A 123 -23.75 -3.21 18.14
CA GLU A 123 -24.06 -4.57 18.61
C GLU A 123 -24.29 -4.62 20.12
N LEU A 124 -23.44 -3.96 20.91
CA LEU A 124 -23.53 -3.94 22.36
C LEU A 124 -24.58 -2.96 22.90
N LEU A 125 -24.59 -1.73 22.37
CA LEU A 125 -25.36 -0.60 22.89
C LEU A 125 -26.60 -0.29 22.05
N GLY A 126 -26.67 -0.80 20.83
CA GLY A 126 -27.73 -0.42 19.87
C GLY A 126 -27.66 1.01 19.37
N SER A 127 -26.56 1.73 19.67
CA SER A 127 -26.35 3.13 19.33
C SER A 127 -24.87 3.39 19.02
N ASP A 128 -24.63 4.38 18.18
CA ASP A 128 -23.29 4.92 17.90
C ASP A 128 -22.87 6.02 18.92
N GLN A 129 -23.76 6.37 19.87
CA GLN A 129 -23.49 7.34 20.93
C GLN A 129 -23.08 6.64 22.24
N ALA A 130 -22.00 5.88 22.18
CA ALA A 130 -21.50 5.09 23.31
C ALA A 130 -20.37 5.80 24.09
N VAL A 131 -19.93 6.97 23.67
CA VAL A 131 -18.84 7.70 24.35
C VAL A 131 -19.29 8.09 25.76
N GLY A 132 -18.44 7.77 26.76
CA GLY A 132 -18.74 7.99 28.17
C GLY A 132 -19.37 6.78 28.88
N ALA A 133 -19.88 5.80 28.14
CA ALA A 133 -20.40 4.57 28.75
C ALA A 133 -19.26 3.69 29.35
N GLU A 134 -19.62 2.91 30.34
CA GLU A 134 -18.70 1.95 30.97
C GLU A 134 -18.81 0.59 30.33
N LEU A 135 -17.68 0.00 30.03
CA LEU A 135 -17.51 -1.33 29.47
C LEU A 135 -16.74 -2.18 30.48
N LEU A 136 -17.29 -3.33 30.84
CA LEU A 136 -16.58 -4.29 31.69
C LEU A 136 -15.74 -5.18 30.75
N VAL A 137 -14.41 -5.13 30.93
CA VAL A 137 -13.45 -5.89 30.14
C VAL A 137 -12.76 -6.88 31.09
N GLN A 138 -13.05 -8.17 30.96
CA GLN A 138 -12.49 -9.22 31.82
C GLN A 138 -12.59 -8.92 33.36
N GLY A 139 -13.67 -8.28 33.77
CA GLY A 139 -13.88 -7.95 35.19
C GLY A 139 -13.41 -6.55 35.61
N GLU A 140 -12.78 -5.76 34.76
CA GLU A 140 -12.37 -4.40 35.01
C GLU A 140 -13.21 -3.38 34.22
N TYR A 141 -13.52 -2.24 34.84
CA TYR A 141 -14.28 -1.18 34.19
C TYR A 141 -13.39 -0.25 33.35
N TYR A 142 -13.78 -0.09 32.09
CA TYR A 142 -13.16 0.86 31.15
C TYR A 142 -14.21 1.85 30.66
N GLN A 143 -13.86 3.12 30.61
CA GLN A 143 -14.73 4.14 30.03
C GLN A 143 -14.48 4.26 28.52
N ILE A 144 -15.53 4.19 27.72
CA ILE A 144 -15.45 4.39 26.28
C ILE A 144 -15.15 5.86 25.99
N CYS A 145 -13.94 6.17 25.51
CA CYS A 145 -13.53 7.53 25.15
C CYS A 145 -13.70 7.83 23.66
N GLY A 146 -13.80 6.79 22.81
CA GLY A 146 -13.96 6.99 21.38
C GLY A 146 -14.54 5.79 20.65
N ILE A 147 -15.18 6.11 19.52
CA ILE A 147 -15.73 5.12 18.60
C ILE A 147 -15.05 5.34 17.25
N TYR A 148 -14.29 4.37 16.80
CA TYR A 148 -13.66 4.44 15.48
C TYR A 148 -14.52 3.81 14.41
N ARG A 149 -14.43 4.35 13.19
CA ARG A 149 -15.08 3.77 12.03
C ARG A 149 -14.31 2.56 11.56
N ALA A 150 -14.94 1.38 11.66
CA ALA A 150 -14.37 0.17 11.08
C ALA A 150 -14.21 0.36 9.56
N GLU A 151 -13.07 -0.05 9.03
CA GLU A 151 -12.82 0.07 7.59
C GLU A 151 -13.72 -0.92 6.84
N ARG A 152 -14.62 -0.38 6.00
CA ARG A 152 -15.60 -1.17 5.25
C ARG A 152 -15.13 -1.57 3.84
N ARG A 153 -13.89 -1.25 3.48
CA ARG A 153 -13.32 -1.69 2.20
C ARG A 153 -13.14 -3.20 2.21
N PHE A 154 -13.24 -3.81 1.02
CA PHE A 154 -13.23 -5.27 0.90
C PHE A 154 -12.00 -5.92 1.57
N TRP A 155 -10.78 -5.53 1.19
CA TRP A 155 -9.57 -6.15 1.74
C TRP A 155 -9.38 -5.92 3.25
N PRO A 156 -9.52 -4.71 3.78
CA PRO A 156 -9.47 -4.50 5.22
C PRO A 156 -10.51 -5.29 6.00
N SER A 157 -11.74 -5.43 5.48
CA SER A 157 -12.78 -6.21 6.14
C SER A 157 -12.45 -7.72 6.17
N VAL A 158 -11.89 -8.25 5.07
CA VAL A 158 -11.43 -9.65 5.02
C VAL A 158 -10.26 -9.89 5.97
N CYS A 159 -9.32 -8.93 6.08
CA CYS A 159 -8.13 -9.05 6.93
C CYS A 159 -8.40 -8.72 8.40
N ALA A 160 -9.55 -8.11 8.72
CA ALA A 160 -9.89 -7.74 10.10
C ALA A 160 -10.07 -8.94 11.04
N GLY A 161 -10.38 -10.10 10.46
CA GLY A 161 -10.75 -11.30 11.22
C GLY A 161 -12.21 -11.24 11.70
N GLU A 162 -12.67 -12.32 12.33
CA GLU A 162 -14.07 -12.46 12.75
C GLU A 162 -14.39 -11.73 14.06
N LEU A 163 -13.37 -11.56 14.93
CA LEU A 163 -13.60 -10.97 16.27
C LEU A 163 -13.48 -9.44 16.21
N PRO A 164 -14.41 -8.71 16.83
CA PRO A 164 -14.33 -7.27 16.98
C PRO A 164 -13.07 -6.85 17.76
N ARG A 165 -12.59 -5.63 17.48
CA ARG A 165 -11.37 -5.08 18.09
C ARG A 165 -11.72 -3.99 19.09
N VAL A 166 -11.10 -4.07 20.26
CA VAL A 166 -11.18 -3.08 21.34
C VAL A 166 -9.76 -2.62 21.68
N TYR A 167 -9.51 -1.34 21.59
CA TYR A 167 -8.24 -0.74 21.97
C TYR A 167 -8.33 -0.21 23.39
N LEU A 168 -7.29 -0.47 24.18
CA LEU A 168 -7.24 -0.15 25.60
C LEU A 168 -6.05 0.75 25.89
N SER A 169 -6.22 1.71 26.80
CA SER A 169 -5.15 2.60 27.25
C SER A 169 -4.19 1.93 28.24
N ARG A 170 -4.59 0.82 28.84
CA ARG A 170 -3.78 -0.05 29.69
C ARG A 170 -4.19 -1.51 29.49
N PRO A 171 -3.30 -2.49 29.76
CA PRO A 171 -3.68 -3.90 29.72
C PRO A 171 -4.71 -4.25 30.82
N VAL A 172 -5.46 -5.33 30.58
CA VAL A 172 -6.36 -5.90 31.58
C VAL A 172 -5.54 -6.72 32.58
N GLU A 173 -6.01 -6.82 33.83
CA GLU A 173 -5.28 -7.50 34.93
C GLU A 173 -3.86 -6.93 35.11
N TRP A 174 -3.74 -5.60 35.00
CA TRP A 174 -2.46 -4.94 35.12
C TRP A 174 -2.00 -4.98 36.58
N ASP A 175 -0.98 -5.79 36.83
CA ASP A 175 -0.32 -5.97 38.13
C ASP A 175 0.83 -4.97 38.38
N GLY A 176 0.98 -3.98 37.49
CA GLY A 176 2.10 -3.03 37.47
C GLY A 176 3.30 -3.52 36.66
N GLY A 177 3.20 -4.69 36.05
CA GLY A 177 4.20 -5.22 35.14
C GLY A 177 4.16 -4.59 33.74
N GLU A 178 5.21 -4.81 32.98
CA GLU A 178 5.32 -4.35 31.60
C GLU A 178 4.51 -5.28 30.67
N PHE A 179 3.68 -4.70 29.81
CA PHE A 179 2.90 -5.46 28.83
C PHE A 179 3.66 -5.63 27.52
N PRO A 180 3.92 -6.85 27.04
CA PRO A 180 4.71 -7.09 25.85
C PRO A 180 4.03 -6.55 24.59
N ALA A 181 4.74 -5.74 23.82
CA ALA A 181 4.28 -5.31 22.52
C ALA A 181 4.37 -6.49 21.53
N THR A 182 3.29 -6.77 20.83
CA THR A 182 3.24 -7.75 19.72
C THR A 182 3.44 -7.09 18.37
N GLN A 183 3.18 -5.79 18.28
CA GLN A 183 3.38 -5.00 17.09
C GLN A 183 3.96 -3.63 17.44
N LEU A 184 4.95 -3.21 16.65
CA LEU A 184 5.60 -1.92 16.77
C LEU A 184 5.59 -1.24 15.38
N LEU A 185 5.03 -0.04 15.30
CA LEU A 185 5.06 0.80 14.12
C LEU A 185 6.06 1.92 14.34
N CYS A 186 7.13 1.93 13.57
CA CYS A 186 8.12 3.00 13.59
C CYS A 186 7.84 3.95 12.42
N PRO A 187 7.35 5.18 12.65
CA PRO A 187 7.26 6.19 11.62
C PRO A 187 8.67 6.57 11.21
N ALA A 188 9.06 6.14 10.03
CA ALA A 188 10.44 6.25 9.60
C ALA A 188 10.56 7.28 8.48
N GLU A 189 10.55 8.54 8.80
CA GLU A 189 10.77 9.60 7.80
C GLU A 189 12.19 9.56 7.23
N GLN A 190 13.19 9.11 7.99
CA GLN A 190 14.60 9.13 7.57
C GLN A 190 15.46 7.95 8.05
N SER A 191 14.95 7.04 8.88
CA SER A 191 15.75 5.95 9.45
C SER A 191 15.78 4.73 8.53
N THR A 192 16.95 4.11 8.42
CA THR A 192 17.09 2.81 7.76
C THR A 192 16.52 1.69 8.66
N LEU A 193 16.18 0.55 8.04
CA LEU A 193 15.69 -0.62 8.77
C LEU A 193 16.72 -1.10 9.83
N GLU A 194 17.99 -0.99 9.52
CA GLU A 194 19.09 -1.35 10.44
C GLU A 194 19.13 -0.43 11.67
N GLN A 195 19.04 0.88 11.48
CA GLN A 195 19.01 1.86 12.59
C GLN A 195 17.80 1.64 13.51
N LEU A 196 16.64 1.27 12.93
CA LEU A 196 15.46 0.93 13.73
C LEU A 196 15.65 -0.37 14.50
N ARG A 197 16.30 -1.38 13.94
CA ARG A 197 16.64 -2.61 14.65
C ARG A 197 17.60 -2.35 15.80
N GLU A 198 18.64 -1.55 15.58
CA GLU A 198 19.58 -1.15 16.63
C GLU A 198 18.89 -0.42 17.78
N SER A 199 17.95 0.50 17.47
CA SER A 199 17.21 1.23 18.50
C SER A 199 16.30 0.31 19.33
N ILE A 200 15.66 -0.69 18.70
CA ILE A 200 14.85 -1.69 19.41
C ILE A 200 15.73 -2.59 20.27
N GLN A 201 16.88 -3.03 19.77
CA GLN A 201 17.84 -3.82 20.55
C GLN A 201 18.41 -3.03 21.74
N ALA A 202 18.71 -1.75 21.54
CA ALA A 202 19.17 -0.87 22.63
C ALA A 202 18.10 -0.70 23.72
N ALA A 203 16.82 -0.79 23.38
CA ALA A 203 15.71 -0.78 24.32
C ALA A 203 15.43 -2.14 25.00
N GLY A 204 16.29 -3.14 24.76
CA GLY A 204 16.15 -4.48 25.31
C GLY A 204 15.26 -5.44 24.51
N GLY A 205 14.77 -5.00 23.36
CA GLY A 205 13.92 -5.80 22.48
C GLY A 205 14.70 -6.88 21.72
N SER A 206 14.06 -7.99 21.44
CA SER A 206 14.57 -9.06 20.60
C SER A 206 13.93 -9.00 19.21
N VAL A 207 14.61 -8.33 18.29
CA VAL A 207 14.15 -8.17 16.90
C VAL A 207 14.39 -9.44 16.09
N LEU A 208 15.17 -10.39 16.61
CA LEU A 208 15.54 -11.64 15.93
C LEU A 208 14.34 -12.55 15.65
N ASN A 209 13.25 -12.41 16.41
CA ASN A 209 12.04 -13.21 16.26
C ASN A 209 10.90 -12.47 15.57
N GLY A 210 11.06 -11.19 15.25
CA GLY A 210 10.02 -10.37 14.62
C GLY A 210 10.26 -10.21 13.11
N GLU A 211 9.23 -10.44 12.31
CA GLU A 211 9.27 -10.08 10.90
C GLU A 211 9.17 -8.56 10.77
N ALA A 212 10.23 -7.95 10.22
CA ALA A 212 10.25 -6.53 9.91
C ALA A 212 9.67 -6.31 8.50
N GLN A 213 8.62 -5.48 8.40
CA GLN A 213 7.97 -5.11 7.16
C GLN A 213 8.13 -3.62 6.87
N ASP A 214 8.81 -3.29 5.77
CA ASP A 214 8.84 -1.91 5.28
C ASP A 214 7.62 -1.63 4.39
N LEU A 215 6.58 -1.05 4.99
CA LEU A 215 5.34 -0.71 4.30
C LEU A 215 5.52 0.45 3.30
N ARG A 216 6.55 1.28 3.47
CA ARG A 216 6.89 2.38 2.55
C ARG A 216 7.24 1.82 1.17
N CYS A 217 8.03 0.74 1.13
CA CYS A 217 8.40 0.07 -0.11
C CYS A 217 7.17 -0.40 -0.88
N ALA A 218 6.20 -1.03 -0.20
CA ALA A 218 4.96 -1.48 -0.82
C ALA A 218 4.12 -0.33 -1.38
N ARG A 219 4.02 0.79 -0.63
CA ARG A 219 3.31 2.01 -1.08
C ARG A 219 3.99 2.65 -2.29
N GLN A 220 5.31 2.75 -2.26
CA GLN A 220 6.08 3.29 -3.39
C GLN A 220 5.94 2.42 -4.63
N PHE A 221 6.01 1.10 -4.47
CA PHE A 221 5.83 0.16 -5.57
C PHE A 221 4.45 0.25 -6.21
N ALA A 222 3.39 0.40 -5.42
CA ALA A 222 2.04 0.61 -5.94
C ALA A 222 1.94 1.87 -6.82
N VAL A 223 2.60 2.97 -6.43
CA VAL A 223 2.68 4.20 -7.24
C VAL A 223 3.49 3.96 -8.51
N GLN A 224 4.61 3.24 -8.41
CA GLN A 224 5.45 2.92 -9.57
C GLN A 224 4.72 2.04 -10.58
N LEU A 225 3.88 1.09 -10.15
CA LEU A 225 3.03 0.32 -11.06
C LEU A 225 2.10 1.23 -11.87
N CYS A 226 1.54 2.29 -11.29
CA CYS A 226 0.75 3.27 -12.03
C CYS A 226 1.62 4.04 -13.04
N LEU A 227 2.82 4.45 -12.65
CA LEU A 227 3.77 5.12 -13.55
C LEU A 227 4.18 4.19 -14.70
N PHE A 228 4.50 2.93 -14.44
CA PHE A 228 4.83 1.93 -15.46
C PHE A 228 3.69 1.73 -16.46
N THR A 229 2.45 1.72 -15.98
CA THR A 229 1.28 1.61 -16.87
C THR A 229 1.16 2.82 -17.77
N GLY A 230 1.31 4.04 -17.23
CA GLY A 230 1.26 5.28 -18.00
C GLY A 230 2.40 5.35 -19.04
N VAL A 231 3.61 4.99 -18.63
CA VAL A 231 4.78 4.92 -19.53
C VAL A 231 4.59 3.85 -20.60
N GLY A 232 4.15 2.64 -20.21
CA GLY A 232 3.90 1.55 -21.14
C GLY A 232 2.85 1.89 -22.19
N ALA A 233 1.78 2.60 -21.79
CA ALA A 233 0.79 3.12 -22.70
C ALA A 233 1.37 4.13 -23.71
N GLY A 234 2.32 4.95 -23.28
CA GLY A 234 3.04 5.91 -24.12
C GLY A 234 4.18 5.30 -24.95
N LEU A 235 4.74 4.17 -24.53
CA LEU A 235 5.92 3.56 -25.16
C LEU A 235 5.65 3.07 -26.59
N TRP A 236 4.47 2.52 -26.84
CA TRP A 236 4.12 1.97 -28.14
C TRP A 236 3.99 3.05 -29.24
N PRO A 237 3.23 4.14 -29.05
CA PRO A 237 3.24 5.25 -30.01
C PRO A 237 4.65 5.85 -30.20
N LEU A 238 5.44 5.87 -29.14
CA LEU A 238 6.82 6.31 -29.16
C LEU A 238 7.71 5.40 -30.02
N LEU A 239 7.61 4.07 -29.86
CA LEU A 239 8.32 3.08 -30.68
C LEU A 239 7.90 3.17 -32.15
N ARG A 240 6.62 3.40 -32.44
CA ARG A 240 6.16 3.64 -33.80
C ARG A 240 6.72 4.93 -34.40
N TRP A 241 6.84 5.97 -33.60
CA TRP A 241 7.46 7.23 -34.01
C TRP A 241 8.93 6.99 -34.35
N MET A 242 9.68 6.32 -33.48
CA MET A 242 11.06 5.90 -33.74
C MET A 242 11.17 5.05 -35.03
N ASN A 243 10.31 4.07 -35.21
CA ASN A 243 10.35 3.19 -36.38
C ASN A 243 10.08 3.97 -37.70
N ARG A 244 9.24 5.02 -37.66
CA ARG A 244 9.08 5.95 -38.78
C ARG A 244 10.36 6.72 -39.06
N GLY A 245 11.02 7.23 -38.05
CA GLY A 245 12.31 7.91 -38.17
C GLY A 245 13.40 7.00 -38.75
N ILE A 246 13.49 5.75 -38.26
CA ILE A 246 14.43 4.75 -38.79
C ILE A 246 14.11 4.42 -40.27
N LYS A 247 12.86 4.23 -40.64
CA LYS A 247 12.46 3.96 -42.02
C LYS A 247 12.79 5.16 -42.94
N SER A 248 12.55 6.38 -42.49
CA SER A 248 12.92 7.58 -43.24
C SER A 248 14.43 7.71 -43.44
N MET A 249 15.21 7.30 -42.43
CA MET A 249 16.67 7.23 -42.53
C MET A 249 17.15 6.18 -43.53
N ILE A 250 16.53 4.98 -43.52
CA ILE A 250 16.86 3.89 -44.47
C ILE A 250 16.51 4.30 -45.90
N THR A 251 15.38 4.97 -46.14
CA THR A 251 15.00 5.47 -47.49
C THR A 251 15.98 6.54 -47.98
N LEU A 252 16.44 7.41 -47.10
CA LEU A 252 17.50 8.36 -47.39
C LEU A 252 18.80 7.70 -47.83
N TRP A 253 19.17 6.64 -47.16
CA TRP A 253 20.40 5.89 -47.48
C TRP A 253 20.32 5.19 -48.85
N ARG A 254 19.11 4.81 -49.29
CA ARG A 254 18.88 4.13 -50.57
C ARG A 254 18.80 5.07 -51.79
N GLU A 255 18.43 6.33 -51.58
CA GLU A 255 18.33 7.28 -52.69
C GLU A 255 19.74 7.73 -53.18
N LYS A 256 20.06 7.37 -54.42
CA LYS A 256 21.39 7.62 -55.05
C LYS A 256 21.66 9.11 -55.40
N GLU A 257 20.60 9.92 -55.61
CA GLU A 257 20.72 11.32 -55.94
C GLU A 257 20.44 12.20 -54.73
N LYS A 258 21.49 12.59 -54.04
CA LYS A 258 21.38 13.39 -52.80
C LYS A 258 21.81 14.84 -53.03
N THR A 259 20.89 15.76 -53.11
CA THR A 259 21.21 17.17 -52.90
C THR A 259 21.53 17.38 -51.40
N PRO A 260 22.67 18.05 -51.07
CA PRO A 260 23.14 18.22 -49.67
C PRO A 260 22.08 18.86 -48.77
N ARG A 261 21.22 19.71 -49.34
CA ARG A 261 20.13 20.37 -48.61
C ARG A 261 19.02 19.41 -48.19
N ARG A 262 18.63 18.42 -49.00
CA ARG A 262 17.65 17.39 -48.67
C ARG A 262 18.19 16.42 -47.61
N PHE A 263 19.48 16.06 -47.71
CA PHE A 263 20.14 15.22 -46.72
C PHE A 263 20.15 15.89 -45.34
N ALA A 264 20.47 17.20 -45.26
CA ALA A 264 20.48 17.93 -43.99
C ALA A 264 19.07 17.96 -43.31
N VAL A 265 18.03 18.27 -44.09
CA VAL A 265 16.66 18.34 -43.57
C VAL A 265 16.21 16.98 -43.03
N LEU A 266 16.50 15.90 -43.75
CA LEU A 266 16.06 14.56 -43.35
C LEU A 266 16.92 14.01 -42.21
N ALA A 267 18.19 14.34 -42.13
CA ALA A 267 19.04 14.05 -40.95
C ALA A 267 18.54 14.77 -39.71
N CYS A 268 18.13 16.02 -39.82
CA CYS A 268 17.51 16.76 -38.70
C CYS A 268 16.19 16.13 -38.27
N CYS A 269 15.33 15.70 -39.20
CA CYS A 269 14.09 14.99 -38.86
C CYS A 269 14.35 13.63 -38.17
N ALA A 270 15.32 12.85 -38.66
CA ALA A 270 15.70 11.58 -38.06
C ALA A 270 16.30 11.76 -36.65
N LEU A 271 17.15 12.77 -36.44
CA LEU A 271 17.69 13.15 -35.15
C LEU A 271 16.57 13.51 -34.16
N ARG A 272 15.64 14.35 -34.60
CA ARG A 272 14.49 14.72 -33.77
C ARG A 272 13.65 13.48 -33.38
N ASP A 273 13.38 12.59 -34.34
CA ASP A 273 12.52 11.43 -34.18
C ASP A 273 13.19 10.31 -33.33
N LEU A 274 14.50 10.35 -33.14
CA LEU A 274 15.25 9.49 -32.25
C LEU A 274 15.52 10.14 -30.89
N ALA A 275 15.93 11.40 -30.86
CA ALA A 275 16.33 12.10 -29.62
C ALA A 275 15.14 12.33 -28.69
N GLY A 276 13.96 12.67 -29.23
CA GLY A 276 12.77 12.91 -28.44
C GLY A 276 12.36 11.67 -27.60
N PRO A 277 12.15 10.50 -28.22
CA PRO A 277 11.86 9.28 -27.50
C PRO A 277 12.94 8.86 -26.48
N LEU A 278 14.21 8.99 -26.84
CA LEU A 278 15.32 8.67 -25.92
C LEU A 278 15.32 9.59 -24.70
N ALA A 279 15.06 10.89 -24.88
CA ALA A 279 14.95 11.83 -23.77
C ALA A 279 13.79 11.47 -22.83
N ILE A 280 12.64 11.06 -23.37
CA ILE A 280 11.48 10.63 -22.57
C ILE A 280 11.82 9.35 -21.79
N VAL A 281 12.45 8.36 -22.43
CA VAL A 281 12.86 7.11 -21.76
C VAL A 281 13.89 7.40 -20.66
N TRP A 282 14.81 8.33 -20.90
CA TRP A 282 15.79 8.76 -19.91
C TRP A 282 15.14 9.43 -18.69
N GLU A 283 14.23 10.39 -18.90
CA GLU A 283 13.54 11.07 -17.80
C GLU A 283 12.63 10.10 -17.01
N VAL A 284 11.96 9.19 -17.71
CA VAL A 284 11.18 8.13 -17.04
C VAL A 284 12.08 7.21 -16.22
N GLY A 285 13.24 6.82 -16.75
CA GLY A 285 14.21 6.01 -16.02
C GLY A 285 14.71 6.68 -14.73
N ARG A 286 14.81 8.02 -14.72
CA ARG A 286 15.15 8.79 -13.50
C ARG A 286 14.02 8.83 -12.47
N LEU A 287 12.77 8.74 -12.89
CA LEU A 287 11.60 8.74 -12.00
C LEU A 287 11.35 7.37 -11.36
N VAL A 288 11.82 6.29 -11.99
CA VAL A 288 11.68 4.93 -11.49
C VAL A 288 12.76 4.65 -10.45
N ARG A 289 12.33 4.59 -9.18
CA ARG A 289 13.21 4.17 -8.07
C ARG A 289 12.70 2.82 -7.56
N LEU A 290 13.40 1.75 -7.91
CA LEU A 290 13.12 0.43 -7.34
C LEU A 290 13.85 0.32 -5.99
N PRO A 291 13.18 -0.12 -4.91
CA PRO A 291 13.84 -0.43 -3.66
C PRO A 291 14.90 -1.50 -3.89
N GLN A 292 16.08 -1.33 -3.31
CA GLN A 292 17.18 -2.31 -3.47
C GLN A 292 16.79 -3.71 -2.95
N SER A 293 15.91 -3.78 -1.94
CA SER A 293 15.38 -5.04 -1.40
C SER A 293 14.52 -5.84 -2.39
N TRP A 294 14.14 -5.24 -3.52
CA TRP A 294 13.32 -5.88 -4.56
C TRP A 294 14.14 -6.29 -5.77
N LEU A 295 15.44 -6.03 -5.73
CA LEU A 295 16.38 -6.40 -6.78
C LEU A 295 17.26 -7.55 -6.27
N PRO A 296 17.53 -8.56 -7.11
CA PRO A 296 18.47 -9.61 -6.78
C PRO A 296 19.87 -9.01 -6.55
N PRO A 297 20.62 -9.51 -5.56
CA PRO A 297 21.92 -8.93 -5.20
C PRO A 297 22.97 -9.05 -6.30
N ASP A 298 22.92 -10.11 -7.11
CA ASP A 298 23.98 -10.45 -8.04
C ASP A 298 23.64 -10.14 -9.51
N GLN A 299 22.40 -10.39 -9.95
CA GLN A 299 21.98 -10.21 -11.36
C GLN A 299 20.55 -9.71 -11.45
N ILE A 300 20.35 -8.55 -12.07
CA ILE A 300 19.03 -7.89 -12.22
C ILE A 300 17.98 -8.77 -12.94
N PHE A 301 18.43 -9.71 -13.79
CA PHE A 301 17.55 -10.60 -14.57
C PHE A 301 17.44 -12.01 -13.99
N ASP A 302 17.70 -12.20 -12.70
CA ASP A 302 17.52 -13.49 -12.02
C ASP A 302 16.02 -13.78 -11.80
N LEU A 303 15.44 -14.49 -12.78
CA LEU A 303 14.01 -14.88 -12.74
C LEU A 303 13.72 -15.86 -11.60
N GLU A 304 14.67 -16.71 -11.22
CA GLU A 304 14.49 -17.69 -10.16
C GLU A 304 14.36 -16.99 -8.80
N TRP A 305 15.21 -16.02 -8.53
CA TRP A 305 15.11 -15.15 -7.35
C TRP A 305 13.77 -14.44 -7.25
N TYR A 306 13.27 -13.86 -8.36
CA TYR A 306 11.96 -13.20 -8.37
C TYR A 306 10.81 -14.17 -8.08
N LEU A 307 10.84 -15.37 -8.68
CA LEU A 307 9.83 -16.40 -8.46
C LEU A 307 9.84 -16.92 -7.03
N GLU A 308 11.01 -17.14 -6.45
CA GLU A 308 11.16 -17.55 -5.05
C GLU A 308 10.66 -16.49 -4.08
N ASN A 309 10.99 -15.21 -4.31
CA ASN A 309 10.49 -14.11 -3.48
C ASN A 309 8.97 -13.97 -3.57
N ILE A 310 8.40 -14.04 -4.78
CA ILE A 310 6.95 -14.02 -4.98
C ILE A 310 6.30 -15.22 -4.28
N ARG A 311 6.87 -16.42 -4.43
CA ARG A 311 6.37 -17.63 -3.79
C ARG A 311 6.47 -17.55 -2.27
N GLY A 312 7.60 -17.09 -1.73
CA GLY A 312 7.80 -16.85 -0.30
C GLY A 312 6.82 -15.84 0.26
N PHE A 313 6.57 -14.74 -0.46
CA PHE A 313 5.58 -13.73 -0.09
C PHE A 313 4.16 -14.32 -0.01
N TYR A 314 3.73 -15.11 -1.01
CA TYR A 314 2.43 -15.76 -0.98
C TYR A 314 2.34 -16.86 0.09
N GLN A 315 3.40 -17.63 0.32
CA GLN A 315 3.43 -18.62 1.39
C GLN A 315 3.29 -17.96 2.77
N ALA A 316 4.02 -16.87 3.02
CA ALA A 316 3.88 -16.11 4.27
C ALA A 316 2.46 -15.53 4.44
N LEU A 317 1.84 -15.09 3.34
CA LEU A 317 0.47 -14.61 3.33
C LEU A 317 -0.55 -15.66 3.79
N PHE A 318 -0.36 -16.92 3.38
CA PHE A 318 -1.29 -18.00 3.69
C PHE A 318 -0.97 -18.72 5.00
N SER A 319 0.28 -18.77 5.44
CA SER A 319 0.68 -19.49 6.65
C SER A 319 0.46 -18.71 7.94
N ASN A 320 0.65 -17.39 7.93
CA ASN A 320 0.40 -16.54 9.10
C ASN A 320 0.19 -15.08 8.63
N PRO A 321 -1.02 -14.72 8.18
CA PRO A 321 -1.26 -13.40 7.58
C PRO A 321 -1.17 -12.33 8.66
N GLN A 322 -0.03 -11.67 8.75
CA GLN A 322 0.05 -10.40 9.43
C GLN A 322 -0.88 -9.41 8.73
N GLN A 323 -1.60 -8.60 9.49
CA GLN A 323 -2.64 -7.71 8.96
C GLN A 323 -2.20 -6.92 7.73
N TYR A 324 -1.00 -6.35 7.74
CA TYR A 324 -0.49 -5.53 6.63
C TYR A 324 -0.01 -6.36 5.45
N GLN A 325 0.53 -7.57 5.66
CA GLN A 325 0.88 -8.49 4.56
C GLN A 325 -0.34 -8.89 3.77
N ALA A 326 -1.42 -9.26 4.48
CA ALA A 326 -2.67 -9.60 3.85
C ALA A 326 -3.28 -8.45 3.05
N LEU A 327 -3.20 -7.21 3.57
CA LEU A 327 -3.65 -6.02 2.87
C LEU A 327 -2.83 -5.75 1.60
N ILE A 328 -1.51 -5.79 1.70
CA ILE A 328 -0.60 -5.60 0.56
C ILE A 328 -0.83 -6.69 -0.49
N GLY A 329 -0.93 -7.96 -0.05
CA GLY A 329 -1.19 -9.11 -0.92
C GLY A 329 -2.53 -9.05 -1.65
N GLY A 330 -3.53 -8.39 -1.08
CA GLY A 330 -4.81 -8.13 -1.75
C GLY A 330 -4.75 -6.97 -2.74
N TYR A 331 -4.10 -5.87 -2.38
CA TYR A 331 -4.10 -4.65 -3.20
C TYR A 331 -3.10 -4.71 -4.37
N LEU A 332 -1.87 -5.18 -4.17
CA LEU A 332 -0.83 -5.17 -5.21
C LEU A 332 -1.21 -5.96 -6.47
N PRO A 333 -1.72 -7.20 -6.37
CA PRO A 333 -2.17 -7.94 -7.55
C PRO A 333 -3.29 -7.23 -8.31
N LEU A 334 -4.25 -6.62 -7.60
CA LEU A 334 -5.32 -5.85 -8.23
C LEU A 334 -4.79 -4.64 -9.00
N ILE A 335 -3.83 -3.90 -8.42
CA ILE A 335 -3.19 -2.78 -9.08
C ILE A 335 -2.47 -3.25 -10.35
N ALA A 336 -1.77 -4.39 -10.27
CA ALA A 336 -1.07 -4.98 -11.41
C ALA A 336 -2.05 -5.45 -12.51
N ILE A 337 -3.15 -6.12 -12.13
CA ILE A 337 -4.19 -6.58 -13.07
C ILE A 337 -4.85 -5.40 -13.79
N TRP A 338 -5.24 -4.34 -13.07
CA TRP A 338 -5.80 -3.15 -13.70
C TRP A 338 -4.81 -2.46 -14.63
N GLY A 339 -3.53 -2.41 -14.25
CA GLY A 339 -2.47 -1.88 -15.10
C GLY A 339 -2.27 -2.69 -16.37
N ALA A 340 -2.19 -4.02 -16.27
CA ALA A 340 -2.08 -4.91 -17.41
C ALA A 340 -3.31 -4.80 -18.35
N ALA A 341 -4.51 -4.74 -17.78
CA ALA A 341 -5.74 -4.55 -18.56
C ALA A 341 -5.73 -3.21 -19.30
N ALA A 342 -5.29 -2.12 -18.67
CA ALA A 342 -5.15 -0.82 -19.31
C ALA A 342 -4.18 -0.88 -20.50
N LEU A 343 -3.01 -1.51 -20.34
CA LEU A 343 -2.03 -1.69 -21.44
C LEU A 343 -2.60 -2.52 -22.59
N VAL A 344 -3.28 -3.62 -22.31
CA VAL A 344 -3.94 -4.43 -23.35
C VAL A 344 -4.99 -3.61 -24.11
N CYS A 345 -5.80 -2.82 -23.41
CA CYS A 345 -6.78 -1.93 -24.04
C CYS A 345 -6.11 -0.85 -24.90
N CYS A 346 -4.99 -0.28 -24.47
CA CYS A 346 -4.20 0.66 -25.26
C CYS A 346 -3.66 0.02 -26.54
N LEU A 347 -3.12 -1.20 -26.46
CA LEU A 347 -2.63 -1.93 -27.63
C LEU A 347 -3.78 -2.25 -28.61
N ALA A 348 -4.94 -2.67 -28.10
CA ALA A 348 -6.12 -2.91 -28.92
C ALA A 348 -6.62 -1.64 -29.61
N MET A 349 -6.69 -0.53 -28.90
CA MET A 349 -7.04 0.79 -29.46
C MET A 349 -6.14 1.15 -30.64
N GLU A 350 -4.83 1.01 -30.48
CA GLU A 350 -3.88 1.36 -31.53
C GLU A 350 -3.98 0.45 -32.76
N GLN A 351 -4.21 -0.85 -32.58
CA GLN A 351 -4.45 -1.75 -33.72
C GLN A 351 -5.66 -1.31 -34.55
N TRP A 352 -6.77 -0.94 -33.89
CA TRP A 352 -7.96 -0.45 -34.56
C TRP A 352 -7.76 0.89 -35.24
N LEU A 353 -6.99 1.80 -34.66
CA LEU A 353 -6.61 3.05 -35.30
C LEU A 353 -5.77 2.78 -36.57
N PHE A 354 -4.80 1.88 -36.50
CA PHE A 354 -3.97 1.53 -37.64
C PHE A 354 -4.79 0.98 -38.80
N LEU A 355 -5.69 0.02 -38.54
CA LEU A 355 -6.59 -0.56 -39.54
C LEU A 355 -7.52 0.51 -40.14
N SER A 356 -7.92 1.51 -39.41
CA SER A 356 -8.73 2.62 -39.93
C SER A 356 -7.96 3.51 -40.91
N PHE A 357 -6.69 3.79 -40.61
CA PHE A 357 -5.83 4.60 -41.49
C PHE A 357 -5.46 3.86 -42.80
N ASP A 358 -5.17 2.57 -42.70
CA ASP A 358 -4.82 1.77 -43.87
C ASP A 358 -6.02 1.60 -44.84
N ARG A 359 -7.21 1.49 -44.30
CA ARG A 359 -8.46 1.45 -45.10
C ARG A 359 -8.76 2.78 -45.76
N ASP A 360 -8.59 3.91 -45.08
CA ASP A 360 -8.80 5.24 -45.64
C ASP A 360 -7.77 5.52 -46.77
N ARG A 361 -6.54 4.97 -46.66
CA ARG A 361 -5.46 5.12 -47.65
C ARG A 361 -5.69 4.27 -48.91
N ASN A 362 -6.35 3.10 -48.77
CA ASN A 362 -6.65 2.22 -49.91
C ASN A 362 -7.94 2.62 -50.65
N MET A 363 -8.66 3.63 -50.14
CA MET A 363 -9.86 4.18 -50.80
C MET A 363 -9.58 5.49 -51.58
N LEU A 364 -8.40 6.06 -51.47
CA LEU A 364 -7.89 7.20 -52.26
C LEU A 364 -6.94 6.70 -53.34
#